data_4967de7da95d31a882372a4445380334
#
_entry.id   4967de7da95d31a882372a4445380334
#
_cell.length_a   1.000
_cell.length_b   1.000
_cell.length_c   1.000
_cell.angle_alpha   90.00
_cell.angle_beta   90.00
_cell.angle_gamma   90.00
#
_symmetry.space_group_name_H-M   'P 1'
#
loop_
_entity.id
_entity.type
_entity.pdbx_description
1 polymer ?
#
loop_
_entity_poly.entity_id
_entity_poly.type
_entity_poly.pdbx_seq_one_letter_code
_entity_poly.pdbx_strand_id
1 'polypeptide(L)'
;NVTVDWIIPGETHTADNFAPGIEAAVAQGYDAIATIAGDAGVAPFIDAAVEAGIPVATFNSETDAPNMRLLFVGADLYLQGQTAARAMADAVGGEGQVAVITGFFAVEAHELRRTGFTDTIAAEFPNIEIVGEVENTDQGDIAFTQAQDFMAAYPDLKGIYVTAGGPFGAAAAVADAGKAGEVQVVSFDFVDETMQYVQDGVIYATIGQNPYAQGHDPAIRLFNYLVAGEVPPCARLVTEAAVVTADNISEYWTPAQ
;
A
#
# COMPACT_ATOMS: atom_id res chain seq x y z
N ASN A 1 -11.13 20.43 23.02
CA ASN A 1 -9.76 20.41 22.47
C ASN A 1 -9.29 18.96 22.45
N VAL A 2 -8.59 18.56 21.41
CA VAL A 2 -7.90 17.26 21.29
C VAL A 2 -6.41 17.53 21.24
N THR A 3 -5.64 16.74 21.96
CA THR A 3 -4.18 16.67 21.82
C THR A 3 -3.85 15.31 21.22
N VAL A 4 -2.98 15.28 20.24
CA VAL A 4 -2.49 14.06 19.62
C VAL A 4 -0.99 13.98 19.86
N ASP A 5 -0.57 12.94 20.55
CA ASP A 5 0.84 12.64 20.79
C ASP A 5 1.30 11.52 19.84
N TRP A 6 2.44 11.70 19.22
CA TRP A 6 3.00 10.74 18.29
C TRP A 6 4.07 9.88 18.98
N ILE A 7 3.86 8.56 18.95
CA ILE A 7 4.85 7.58 19.38
C ILE A 7 5.34 6.89 18.11
N ILE A 8 6.61 7.08 17.75
CA ILE A 8 7.22 6.47 16.57
C ILE A 8 7.79 5.12 16.99
N PRO A 9 7.24 4.00 16.51
CA PRO A 9 7.57 2.67 17.02
C PRO A 9 8.87 2.08 16.45
N GLY A 10 9.47 2.68 15.45
CA GLY A 10 10.63 2.14 14.72
C GLY A 10 10.33 1.90 13.24
N GLU A 11 11.27 1.29 12.52
CA GLU A 11 11.22 1.18 11.05
C GLU A 11 10.49 -0.07 10.54
N THR A 12 10.24 -1.07 11.39
CA THR A 12 9.59 -2.31 10.99
C THR A 12 8.20 -2.47 11.62
N HIS A 13 7.25 -3.01 10.87
CA HIS A 13 5.86 -3.20 11.30
C HIS A 13 5.68 -4.51 12.09
N THR A 14 6.51 -4.71 13.12
CA THR A 14 6.48 -5.89 13.99
C THR A 14 5.84 -5.58 15.35
N ALA A 15 5.33 -6.61 16.02
CA ALA A 15 4.78 -6.47 17.37
C ALA A 15 5.80 -5.90 18.36
N ASP A 16 7.05 -6.28 18.26
CA ASP A 16 8.13 -5.78 19.14
C ASP A 16 8.31 -4.26 19.07
N ASN A 17 7.99 -3.66 17.92
CA ASN A 17 8.08 -2.21 17.75
C ASN A 17 6.79 -1.49 18.21
N PHE A 18 5.61 -2.05 17.96
CA PHE A 18 4.34 -1.38 18.24
C PHE A 18 3.82 -1.61 19.66
N ALA A 19 4.02 -2.81 20.22
CA ALA A 19 3.52 -3.16 21.55
C ALA A 19 4.00 -2.22 22.67
N PRO A 20 5.28 -1.82 22.76
CA PRO A 20 5.73 -0.91 23.81
C PRO A 20 5.02 0.45 23.77
N GLY A 21 4.67 0.95 22.57
CA GLY A 21 3.92 2.19 22.41
C GLY A 21 2.48 2.09 22.92
N ILE A 22 1.81 0.96 22.63
CA ILE A 22 0.46 0.69 23.13
C ILE A 22 0.47 0.57 24.65
N GLU A 23 1.39 -0.23 25.22
CA GLU A 23 1.53 -0.39 26.66
C GLU A 23 1.83 0.94 27.37
N ALA A 24 2.71 1.77 26.79
CA ALA A 24 3.02 3.09 27.33
C ALA A 24 1.80 4.01 27.30
N ALA A 25 0.98 3.97 26.23
CA ALA A 25 -0.24 4.74 26.14
C ALA A 25 -1.27 4.30 27.19
N VAL A 26 -1.44 2.99 27.42
CA VAL A 26 -2.29 2.46 28.50
C VAL A 26 -1.79 2.93 29.87
N ALA A 27 -0.50 2.78 30.14
CA ALA A 27 0.09 3.16 31.42
C ALA A 27 0.00 4.67 31.72
N GLN A 28 0.02 5.51 30.69
CA GLN A 28 -0.10 6.96 30.82
C GLN A 28 -1.55 7.44 30.86
N GLY A 29 -2.53 6.56 30.63
CA GLY A 29 -3.95 6.88 30.71
C GLY A 29 -4.44 7.74 29.55
N TYR A 30 -4.00 7.48 28.34
CA TYR A 30 -4.57 8.12 27.13
C TYR A 30 -6.04 7.75 26.97
N ASP A 31 -6.84 8.67 26.41
CA ASP A 31 -8.27 8.45 26.20
C ASP A 31 -8.58 7.53 25.02
N ALA A 32 -7.68 7.44 24.02
CA ALA A 32 -7.81 6.57 22.85
C ALA A 32 -6.43 6.29 22.22
N ILE A 33 -6.33 5.22 21.42
CA ILE A 33 -5.12 4.82 20.70
C ILE A 33 -5.47 4.61 19.23
N ALA A 34 -4.64 5.16 18.32
CA ALA A 34 -4.62 4.79 16.92
C ALA A 34 -3.27 4.14 16.59
N THR A 35 -3.26 2.95 15.98
CA THR A 35 -2.05 2.18 15.72
C THR A 35 -2.12 1.39 14.42
N ILE A 36 -0.96 0.97 13.90
CA ILE A 36 -0.86 -0.03 12.83
C ILE A 36 -0.90 -1.42 13.48
N ALA A 37 -1.51 -2.40 12.81
CA ALA A 37 -1.63 -3.77 13.28
C ALA A 37 -1.29 -4.80 12.18
N GLY A 38 -0.23 -4.53 11.41
CA GLY A 38 0.20 -5.42 10.32
C GLY A 38 0.83 -6.76 10.78
N ASP A 39 1.12 -6.89 12.07
CA ASP A 39 1.65 -8.11 12.68
C ASP A 39 0.62 -8.67 13.68
N ALA A 40 0.31 -9.96 13.57
CA ALA A 40 -0.62 -10.66 14.45
C ALA A 40 -0.26 -10.55 15.94
N GLY A 41 1.01 -10.42 16.27
CA GLY A 41 1.50 -10.23 17.64
C GLY A 41 1.05 -8.93 18.29
N VAL A 42 0.54 -7.95 17.53
CA VAL A 42 -0.01 -6.69 18.09
C VAL A 42 -1.41 -6.89 18.69
N ALA A 43 -2.19 -7.87 18.21
CA ALA A 43 -3.58 -8.09 18.61
C ALA A 43 -3.78 -8.21 20.14
N PRO A 44 -2.97 -8.97 20.91
CA PRO A 44 -3.14 -9.06 22.37
C PRO A 44 -2.96 -7.72 23.11
N PHE A 45 -2.14 -6.82 22.59
CA PHE A 45 -1.92 -5.49 23.17
C PHE A 45 -3.08 -4.53 22.87
N ILE A 46 -3.69 -4.67 21.68
CA ILE A 46 -4.94 -3.97 21.34
C ILE A 46 -6.04 -4.42 22.31
N ASP A 47 -6.19 -5.73 22.52
CA ASP A 47 -7.20 -6.29 23.40
C ASP A 47 -7.01 -5.81 24.84
N ALA A 48 -5.79 -5.83 25.35
CA ALA A 48 -5.46 -5.33 26.68
C ALA A 48 -5.79 -3.83 26.85
N ALA A 49 -5.56 -3.00 25.84
CA ALA A 49 -5.93 -1.59 25.86
C ALA A 49 -7.46 -1.41 25.92
N VAL A 50 -8.21 -2.17 25.11
CA VAL A 50 -9.68 -2.13 25.11
C VAL A 50 -10.24 -2.64 26.43
N GLU A 51 -9.70 -3.72 27.03
CA GLU A 51 -10.07 -4.22 28.33
C GLU A 51 -9.79 -3.20 29.46
N ALA A 52 -8.76 -2.37 29.30
CA ALA A 52 -8.48 -1.24 30.18
C ALA A 52 -9.43 -0.04 29.99
N GLY A 53 -10.37 -0.13 29.05
CA GLY A 53 -11.36 0.91 28.75
C GLY A 53 -10.92 1.96 27.73
N ILE A 54 -9.80 1.72 27.03
CA ILE A 54 -9.24 2.64 26.01
C ILE A 54 -9.63 2.15 24.63
N PRO A 55 -10.49 2.84 23.88
CA PRO A 55 -10.84 2.46 22.52
C PRO A 55 -9.63 2.56 21.59
N VAL A 56 -9.48 1.54 20.73
CA VAL A 56 -8.39 1.44 19.76
C VAL A 56 -8.94 1.48 18.35
N ALA A 57 -8.35 2.30 17.49
CA ALA A 57 -8.52 2.23 16.04
C ALA A 57 -7.22 1.72 15.40
N THR A 58 -7.33 0.91 14.34
CA THR A 58 -6.19 0.54 13.51
C THR A 58 -6.25 1.25 12.17
N PHE A 59 -5.10 1.45 11.53
CA PHE A 59 -5.02 2.10 10.22
C PHE A 59 -3.87 1.56 9.38
N ASN A 60 -3.88 1.86 8.08
CA ASN A 60 -2.88 1.50 7.07
C ASN A 60 -2.80 -0.01 6.83
N SER A 61 -2.18 -0.76 7.71
CA SER A 61 -1.99 -2.20 7.62
C SER A 61 -2.66 -2.91 8.78
N GLU A 62 -3.29 -4.05 8.49
CA GLU A 62 -4.05 -4.84 9.45
C GLU A 62 -3.73 -6.32 9.26
N THR A 63 -3.77 -7.08 10.35
CA THR A 63 -3.66 -8.53 10.35
C THR A 63 -5.03 -9.19 10.41
N ASP A 64 -5.14 -10.42 9.90
CA ASP A 64 -6.34 -11.27 10.05
C ASP A 64 -6.55 -11.78 11.49
N ALA A 65 -5.58 -11.59 12.40
CA ALA A 65 -5.73 -11.97 13.81
C ALA A 65 -6.89 -11.18 14.45
N PRO A 66 -7.91 -11.89 14.99
CA PRO A 66 -9.03 -11.23 15.66
C PRO A 66 -8.54 -10.34 16.80
N ASN A 67 -9.10 -9.15 16.92
CA ASN A 67 -8.82 -8.21 18.00
C ASN A 67 -10.03 -7.31 18.26
N MET A 68 -10.06 -6.67 19.44
CA MET A 68 -11.19 -5.87 19.94
C MET A 68 -11.17 -4.40 19.49
N ARG A 69 -10.42 -4.03 18.46
CA ARG A 69 -10.42 -2.64 17.97
C ARG A 69 -11.82 -2.14 17.60
N LEU A 70 -12.04 -0.86 17.77
CA LEU A 70 -13.30 -0.19 17.41
C LEU A 70 -13.51 -0.14 15.89
N LEU A 71 -12.44 0.17 15.13
CA LEU A 71 -12.47 0.24 13.66
C LEU A 71 -11.07 0.12 13.07
N PHE A 72 -11.03 -0.24 11.79
CA PHE A 72 -9.89 -0.11 10.90
C PHE A 72 -10.16 0.96 9.84
N VAL A 73 -9.14 1.75 9.49
CA VAL A 73 -9.17 2.69 8.37
C VAL A 73 -7.97 2.42 7.45
N GLY A 74 -8.22 1.95 6.25
CA GLY A 74 -7.14 1.63 5.31
C GLY A 74 -7.65 1.13 3.97
N ALA A 75 -6.72 0.80 3.09
CA ALA A 75 -7.05 0.29 1.78
C ALA A 75 -7.50 -1.19 1.84
N ASP A 76 -8.31 -1.60 0.87
CA ASP A 76 -8.49 -3.01 0.54
C ASP A 76 -7.36 -3.42 -0.39
N LEU A 77 -6.36 -4.09 0.17
CA LEU A 77 -5.09 -4.38 -0.52
C LEU A 77 -5.28 -5.40 -1.65
N TYR A 78 -6.16 -6.40 -1.46
CA TYR A 78 -6.49 -7.34 -2.51
C TYR A 78 -7.22 -6.66 -3.68
N LEU A 79 -8.21 -5.80 -3.37
CA LEU A 79 -8.91 -5.00 -4.37
C LEU A 79 -7.95 -4.02 -5.09
N GLN A 80 -6.95 -3.48 -4.39
CA GLN A 80 -5.90 -2.68 -5.01
C GLN A 80 -5.08 -3.49 -6.03
N GLY A 81 -4.73 -4.74 -5.70
CA GLY A 81 -4.10 -5.66 -6.64
C GLY A 81 -4.95 -5.92 -7.88
N GLN A 82 -6.26 -6.13 -7.69
CA GLN A 82 -7.21 -6.27 -8.81
C GLN A 82 -7.26 -5.00 -9.68
N THR A 83 -7.23 -3.83 -9.05
CA THR A 83 -7.21 -2.53 -9.74
C THR A 83 -5.92 -2.38 -10.56
N ALA A 84 -4.77 -2.77 -10.00
CA ALA A 84 -3.49 -2.77 -10.69
C ALA A 84 -3.49 -3.72 -11.91
N ALA A 85 -4.11 -4.90 -11.77
CA ALA A 85 -4.23 -5.85 -12.88
C ALA A 85 -5.02 -5.29 -14.07
N ARG A 86 -6.14 -4.62 -13.78
CA ARG A 86 -6.95 -3.97 -14.83
C ARG A 86 -6.20 -2.79 -15.46
N ALA A 87 -5.51 -1.97 -14.66
CA ALA A 87 -4.66 -0.90 -15.19
C ALA A 87 -3.51 -1.45 -16.05
N MET A 88 -2.88 -2.56 -15.64
CA MET A 88 -1.86 -3.22 -16.45
C MET A 88 -2.43 -3.77 -17.75
N ALA A 89 -3.59 -4.41 -17.71
CA ALA A 89 -4.24 -4.93 -18.92
C ALA A 89 -4.56 -3.81 -19.90
N ASP A 90 -5.07 -2.67 -19.42
CA ASP A 90 -5.30 -1.49 -20.27
C ASP A 90 -3.98 -0.99 -20.87
N ALA A 91 -2.92 -0.92 -20.06
CA ALA A 91 -1.61 -0.44 -20.48
C ALA A 91 -0.96 -1.28 -21.59
N VAL A 92 -1.10 -2.63 -21.48
CA VAL A 92 -0.46 -3.57 -22.44
C VAL A 92 -1.40 -4.02 -23.56
N GLY A 93 -2.65 -3.54 -23.59
CA GLY A 93 -3.65 -3.90 -24.62
C GLY A 93 -4.24 -5.29 -24.43
N GLY A 94 -4.26 -5.82 -23.21
CA GLY A 94 -4.89 -7.09 -22.82
C GLY A 94 -4.09 -8.35 -23.16
N GLU A 95 -2.86 -8.23 -23.65
CA GLU A 95 -2.01 -9.37 -24.02
C GLU A 95 -0.51 -9.06 -23.86
N GLY A 96 0.31 -10.09 -23.64
CA GLY A 96 1.76 -9.98 -23.59
C GLY A 96 2.36 -10.46 -22.27
N GLN A 97 3.67 -10.25 -22.13
CA GLN A 97 4.44 -10.69 -20.96
C GLN A 97 4.54 -9.58 -19.90
N VAL A 98 4.28 -9.93 -18.65
CA VAL A 98 4.33 -9.01 -17.51
C VAL A 98 5.16 -9.64 -16.38
N ALA A 99 6.04 -8.84 -15.78
CA ALA A 99 6.79 -9.22 -14.58
C ALA A 99 6.19 -8.58 -13.33
N VAL A 100 6.38 -9.22 -12.17
CA VAL A 100 5.96 -8.69 -10.86
C VAL A 100 7.18 -8.51 -9.97
N ILE A 101 7.34 -7.31 -9.41
CA ILE A 101 8.33 -6.97 -8.41
C ILE A 101 7.58 -6.64 -7.12
N THR A 102 7.73 -7.47 -6.09
CA THR A 102 7.11 -7.26 -4.78
C THR A 102 8.14 -6.80 -3.75
N GLY A 103 7.69 -6.11 -2.70
CA GLY A 103 8.58 -5.74 -1.60
C GLY A 103 9.07 -6.97 -0.85
N PHE A 104 8.16 -7.70 -0.21
CA PHE A 104 8.45 -8.93 0.52
C PHE A 104 7.28 -9.90 0.39
N PHE A 105 7.53 -11.17 0.02
CA PHE A 105 6.50 -12.22 0.03
C PHE A 105 5.98 -12.52 1.44
N ALA A 106 6.78 -12.29 2.47
CA ALA A 106 6.40 -12.53 3.85
C ALA A 106 5.52 -11.41 4.46
N VAL A 107 5.40 -10.26 3.80
CA VAL A 107 4.56 -9.14 4.26
C VAL A 107 3.17 -9.27 3.66
N GLU A 108 2.18 -9.50 4.52
CA GLU A 108 0.78 -9.73 4.12
C GLU A 108 0.23 -8.64 3.19
N ALA A 109 0.56 -7.37 3.46
CA ALA A 109 0.10 -6.26 2.63
C ALA A 109 0.61 -6.34 1.19
N HIS A 110 1.87 -6.74 0.99
CA HIS A 110 2.47 -6.92 -0.33
C HIS A 110 1.90 -8.15 -1.03
N GLU A 111 1.70 -9.22 -0.26
CA GLU A 111 1.17 -10.48 -0.75
C GLU A 111 -0.30 -10.35 -1.19
N LEU A 112 -1.14 -9.63 -0.46
CA LEU A 112 -2.52 -9.35 -0.87
C LEU A 112 -2.59 -8.57 -2.18
N ARG A 113 -1.74 -7.57 -2.38
CA ARG A 113 -1.66 -6.84 -3.67
C ARG A 113 -1.16 -7.73 -4.80
N ARG A 114 -0.15 -8.55 -4.53
CA ARG A 114 0.40 -9.49 -5.50
C ARG A 114 -0.66 -10.53 -5.91
N THR A 115 -1.30 -11.17 -4.94
CA THR A 115 -2.34 -12.19 -5.22
C THR A 115 -3.57 -11.59 -5.88
N GLY A 116 -4.04 -10.42 -5.45
CA GLY A 116 -5.12 -9.71 -6.11
C GLY A 116 -4.83 -9.41 -7.58
N PHE A 117 -3.58 -9.07 -7.90
CA PHE A 117 -3.12 -8.87 -9.28
C PHE A 117 -3.08 -10.20 -10.06
N THR A 118 -2.39 -11.21 -9.55
CA THR A 118 -2.18 -12.47 -10.26
C THR A 118 -3.49 -13.23 -10.49
N ASP A 119 -4.37 -13.26 -9.49
CA ASP A 119 -5.69 -13.89 -9.60
C ASP A 119 -6.56 -13.20 -10.67
N THR A 120 -6.52 -11.86 -10.71
CA THR A 120 -7.28 -11.08 -11.69
C THR A 120 -6.72 -11.26 -13.11
N ILE A 121 -5.40 -11.25 -13.28
CA ILE A 121 -4.78 -11.56 -14.58
C ILE A 121 -5.22 -12.94 -15.06
N ALA A 122 -5.13 -13.95 -14.20
CA ALA A 122 -5.52 -15.31 -14.57
C ALA A 122 -7.01 -15.45 -14.92
N ALA A 123 -7.88 -14.72 -14.22
CA ALA A 123 -9.32 -14.84 -14.41
C ALA A 123 -9.88 -13.97 -15.55
N GLU A 124 -9.40 -12.72 -15.70
CA GLU A 124 -9.97 -11.74 -16.61
C GLU A 124 -9.12 -11.52 -17.88
N PHE A 125 -7.81 -11.78 -17.84
CA PHE A 125 -6.88 -11.46 -18.93
C PHE A 125 -5.96 -12.65 -19.29
N PRO A 126 -6.51 -13.78 -19.75
CA PRO A 126 -5.77 -15.02 -19.98
C PRO A 126 -4.69 -14.92 -21.08
N ASN A 127 -4.64 -13.84 -21.85
CA ASN A 127 -3.60 -13.59 -22.85
C ASN A 127 -2.40 -12.81 -22.27
N ILE A 128 -2.45 -12.41 -20.98
CA ILE A 128 -1.32 -11.84 -20.27
C ILE A 128 -0.61 -12.97 -19.53
N GLU A 129 0.69 -13.14 -19.80
CA GLU A 129 1.54 -14.11 -19.15
C GLU A 129 2.38 -13.44 -18.06
N ILE A 130 2.30 -13.90 -16.82
CA ILE A 130 3.22 -13.48 -15.76
C ILE A 130 4.50 -14.33 -15.88
N VAL A 131 5.59 -13.71 -16.35
CA VAL A 131 6.84 -14.39 -16.67
C VAL A 131 7.77 -14.57 -15.46
N GLY A 132 7.50 -13.88 -14.35
CA GLY A 132 8.27 -14.03 -13.14
C GLY A 132 7.82 -13.07 -12.04
N GLU A 133 8.14 -13.46 -10.79
CA GLU A 133 7.85 -12.72 -9.58
C GLU A 133 9.09 -12.70 -8.69
N VAL A 134 9.52 -11.52 -8.22
CA VAL A 134 10.74 -11.35 -7.42
C VAL A 134 10.53 -10.34 -6.28
N GLU A 135 11.35 -10.44 -5.23
CA GLU A 135 11.38 -9.48 -4.12
C GLU A 135 12.45 -8.41 -4.33
N ASN A 136 12.09 -7.12 -4.14
CA ASN A 136 13.05 -6.02 -4.15
C ASN A 136 13.37 -5.47 -2.75
N THR A 137 12.78 -6.04 -1.69
CA THR A 137 12.94 -5.59 -0.29
C THR A 137 12.66 -4.09 -0.09
N ASP A 138 11.69 -3.55 -0.82
CA ASP A 138 11.30 -2.13 -0.89
C ASP A 138 12.42 -1.16 -1.32
N GLN A 139 13.46 -1.69 -2.00
CA GLN A 139 14.62 -0.91 -2.41
C GLN A 139 14.59 -0.60 -3.92
N GLY A 140 14.75 0.69 -4.27
CA GLY A 140 14.69 1.16 -5.65
C GLY A 140 15.85 0.66 -6.51
N ASP A 141 17.07 0.54 -5.96
CA ASP A 141 18.25 0.02 -6.67
C ASP A 141 18.14 -1.48 -6.99
N ILE A 142 17.49 -2.25 -6.11
CA ILE A 142 17.16 -3.66 -6.38
C ILE A 142 16.08 -3.75 -7.45
N ALA A 143 15.00 -2.95 -7.35
CA ALA A 143 13.96 -2.90 -8.38
C ALA A 143 14.51 -2.49 -9.75
N PHE A 144 15.48 -1.55 -9.78
CA PHE A 144 16.18 -1.14 -11.00
C PHE A 144 16.89 -2.34 -11.66
N THR A 145 17.71 -3.05 -10.88
CA THR A 145 18.45 -4.23 -11.37
C THR A 145 17.51 -5.33 -11.88
N GLN A 146 16.46 -5.63 -11.12
CA GLN A 146 15.48 -6.64 -11.49
C GLN A 146 14.70 -6.29 -12.76
N ALA A 147 14.33 -5.03 -12.92
CA ALA A 147 13.68 -4.56 -14.15
C ALA A 147 14.60 -4.70 -15.37
N GLN A 148 15.91 -4.40 -15.23
CA GLN A 148 16.89 -4.68 -16.27
C GLN A 148 17.00 -6.17 -16.60
N ASP A 149 17.06 -7.03 -15.58
CA ASP A 149 17.16 -8.48 -15.75
C ASP A 149 15.91 -9.03 -16.46
N PHE A 150 14.71 -8.58 -16.10
CA PHE A 150 13.48 -8.96 -16.79
C PHE A 150 13.46 -8.52 -18.25
N MET A 151 13.83 -7.27 -18.55
CA MET A 151 13.89 -6.77 -19.93
C MET A 151 14.94 -7.49 -20.77
N ALA A 152 16.04 -7.96 -20.17
CA ALA A 152 17.08 -8.73 -20.84
C ALA A 152 16.66 -10.18 -21.07
N ALA A 153 16.00 -10.82 -20.10
CA ALA A 153 15.54 -12.20 -20.18
C ALA A 153 14.32 -12.37 -21.08
N TYR A 154 13.46 -11.35 -21.15
CA TYR A 154 12.20 -11.35 -21.88
C TYR A 154 12.15 -10.15 -22.85
N PRO A 155 12.69 -10.29 -24.08
CA PRO A 155 12.74 -9.19 -25.06
C PRO A 155 11.36 -8.63 -25.45
N ASP A 156 10.30 -9.47 -25.32
CA ASP A 156 8.90 -9.11 -25.60
C ASP A 156 8.12 -8.66 -24.36
N LEU A 157 8.83 -8.36 -23.23
CA LEU A 157 8.20 -7.85 -22.02
C LEU A 157 7.39 -6.60 -22.31
N LYS A 158 6.14 -6.57 -21.86
CA LYS A 158 5.20 -5.45 -22.06
C LYS A 158 4.92 -4.67 -20.79
N GLY A 159 5.09 -5.27 -19.62
CA GLY A 159 4.77 -4.60 -18.36
C GLY A 159 5.56 -5.08 -17.16
N ILE A 160 5.69 -4.19 -16.19
CA ILE A 160 6.26 -4.47 -14.87
C ILE A 160 5.28 -3.93 -13.82
N TYR A 161 4.79 -4.80 -12.96
CA TYR A 161 3.99 -4.43 -11.81
C TYR A 161 4.85 -4.38 -10.56
N VAL A 162 4.85 -3.23 -9.84
CA VAL A 162 5.57 -3.06 -8.58
C VAL A 162 4.55 -2.91 -7.44
N THR A 163 4.50 -3.89 -6.52
CA THR A 163 3.45 -4.00 -5.52
C THR A 163 3.63 -3.05 -4.32
N ALA A 164 4.85 -2.58 -4.09
CA ALA A 164 5.26 -1.87 -2.87
C ALA A 164 6.37 -0.84 -3.15
N GLY A 165 7.35 -0.68 -2.24
CA GLY A 165 8.43 0.29 -2.39
C GLY A 165 9.33 0.06 -3.60
N GLY A 166 9.98 1.14 -4.07
CA GLY A 166 10.96 1.13 -5.15
C GLY A 166 10.45 1.24 -6.59
N PRO A 167 9.19 1.67 -6.90
CA PRO A 167 8.70 1.74 -8.28
C PRO A 167 9.50 2.69 -9.15
N PHE A 168 10.06 3.76 -8.59
CA PHE A 168 10.93 4.69 -9.29
C PHE A 168 12.21 4.02 -9.83
N GLY A 169 12.70 2.97 -9.16
CA GLY A 169 13.83 2.18 -9.64
C GLY A 169 13.50 1.39 -10.90
N ALA A 170 12.36 0.67 -10.90
CA ALA A 170 11.89 -0.03 -12.10
C ALA A 170 11.62 0.93 -13.26
N ALA A 171 11.02 2.10 -12.98
CA ALA A 171 10.78 3.14 -13.98
C ALA A 171 12.09 3.70 -14.54
N ALA A 172 13.10 3.95 -13.69
CA ALA A 172 14.43 4.40 -14.13
C ALA A 172 15.07 3.39 -15.08
N ALA A 173 15.00 2.09 -14.78
CA ALA A 173 15.53 1.04 -15.64
C ALA A 173 14.85 1.02 -17.03
N VAL A 174 13.52 1.19 -17.07
CA VAL A 174 12.75 1.28 -18.32
C VAL A 174 13.17 2.53 -19.12
N ALA A 175 13.31 3.68 -18.45
CA ALA A 175 13.75 4.92 -19.10
C ALA A 175 15.18 4.83 -19.65
N ASP A 176 16.12 4.30 -18.86
CA ASP A 176 17.53 4.13 -19.24
C ASP A 176 17.69 3.15 -20.41
N ALA A 177 16.83 2.13 -20.50
CA ALA A 177 16.79 1.21 -21.63
C ALA A 177 16.15 1.83 -22.89
N GLY A 178 15.60 3.04 -22.81
CA GLY A 178 14.86 3.69 -23.92
C GLY A 178 13.55 3.01 -24.25
N LYS A 179 12.95 2.26 -23.30
CA LYS A 179 11.73 1.47 -23.48
C LYS A 179 10.49 2.13 -22.89
N ALA A 180 10.56 3.41 -22.53
CA ALA A 180 9.37 4.15 -22.09
C ALA A 180 8.27 4.11 -23.16
N GLY A 181 7.04 3.72 -22.75
CA GLY A 181 5.93 3.49 -23.66
C GLY A 181 5.89 2.12 -24.35
N GLU A 182 7.02 1.37 -24.37
CA GLU A 182 7.06 -0.03 -24.84
C GLU A 182 6.86 -1.02 -23.68
N VAL A 183 7.53 -0.75 -22.54
CA VAL A 183 7.34 -1.48 -21.28
C VAL A 183 6.61 -0.57 -20.31
N GLN A 184 5.41 -0.96 -19.94
CA GLN A 184 4.52 -0.21 -19.06
C GLN A 184 4.82 -0.52 -17.59
N VAL A 185 4.83 0.48 -16.73
CA VAL A 185 4.98 0.27 -15.29
C VAL A 185 3.67 0.63 -14.59
N VAL A 186 3.17 -0.26 -13.72
CA VAL A 186 2.05 0.00 -12.80
C VAL A 186 2.55 -0.16 -11.37
N SER A 187 2.19 0.78 -10.50
CA SER A 187 2.77 0.87 -9.16
C SER A 187 1.78 1.40 -8.12
N PHE A 188 2.30 1.66 -6.92
CA PHE A 188 1.57 2.27 -5.82
C PHE A 188 2.26 3.54 -5.33
N ASP A 189 1.45 4.31 -4.59
CA ASP A 189 1.79 5.51 -3.84
C ASP A 189 2.15 6.74 -4.68
N PHE A 190 1.96 7.91 -4.05
CA PHE A 190 2.12 9.22 -4.66
C PHE A 190 3.36 9.94 -4.09
N VAL A 191 4.48 9.21 -4.01
CA VAL A 191 5.76 9.84 -3.65
C VAL A 191 6.32 10.61 -4.85
N ASP A 192 7.03 11.71 -4.59
CA ASP A 192 7.45 12.66 -5.61
C ASP A 192 8.22 12.02 -6.76
N GLU A 193 9.13 11.08 -6.46
CA GLU A 193 9.91 10.37 -7.48
C GLU A 193 9.01 9.51 -8.39
N THR A 194 8.02 8.83 -7.83
CA THR A 194 7.06 8.02 -8.59
C THR A 194 6.17 8.92 -9.46
N MET A 195 5.65 10.00 -8.87
CA MET A 195 4.77 10.93 -9.57
C MET A 195 5.49 11.64 -10.74
N GLN A 196 6.78 11.91 -10.61
CA GLN A 196 7.57 12.46 -11.72
C GLN A 196 7.59 11.48 -12.91
N TYR A 197 7.81 10.18 -12.67
CA TYR A 197 7.77 9.18 -13.74
C TYR A 197 6.38 8.96 -14.33
N VAL A 198 5.31 9.18 -13.56
CA VAL A 198 3.94 9.20 -14.11
C VAL A 198 3.76 10.40 -15.04
N GLN A 199 4.21 11.60 -14.62
CA GLN A 199 4.16 12.81 -15.44
C GLN A 199 4.95 12.68 -16.73
N ASP A 200 6.11 12.01 -16.68
CA ASP A 200 6.99 11.80 -17.83
C ASP A 200 6.50 10.63 -18.72
N GLY A 201 5.43 9.93 -18.34
CA GLY A 201 4.83 8.84 -19.11
C GLY A 201 5.64 7.54 -19.10
N VAL A 202 6.56 7.36 -18.15
CA VAL A 202 7.31 6.11 -17.94
C VAL A 202 6.51 5.13 -17.08
N ILE A 203 5.89 5.64 -15.99
CA ILE A 203 4.90 4.89 -15.22
C ILE A 203 3.53 5.18 -15.83
N TYR A 204 2.86 4.14 -16.31
CA TYR A 204 1.52 4.25 -16.88
C TYR A 204 0.48 4.65 -15.84
N ALA A 205 0.51 3.98 -14.68
CA ALA A 205 -0.40 4.28 -13.59
C ALA A 205 0.24 3.99 -12.22
N THR A 206 -0.09 4.83 -11.24
CA THR A 206 0.16 4.56 -9.82
C THR A 206 -1.15 4.61 -9.04
N ILE A 207 -1.29 3.78 -8.01
CA ILE A 207 -2.52 3.63 -7.23
C ILE A 207 -2.31 4.20 -5.83
N GLY A 208 -3.16 5.17 -5.47
CA GLY A 208 -3.13 5.79 -4.16
C GLY A 208 -3.88 4.99 -3.10
N GLN A 209 -3.56 5.28 -1.85
CA GLN A 209 -4.17 4.66 -0.67
C GLN A 209 -4.96 5.66 0.18
N ASN A 210 -5.02 6.93 -0.21
CA ASN A 210 -5.55 8.04 0.57
C ASN A 210 -4.92 8.12 1.98
N PRO A 211 -3.61 8.42 2.10
CA PRO A 211 -2.92 8.47 3.39
C PRO A 211 -3.48 9.55 4.32
N TYR A 212 -4.07 10.62 3.76
CA TYR A 212 -4.74 11.63 4.56
C TYR A 212 -5.93 11.04 5.35
N ALA A 213 -6.82 10.31 4.70
CA ALA A 213 -7.95 9.67 5.37
C ALA A 213 -7.48 8.64 6.40
N GLN A 214 -6.41 7.87 6.09
CA GLN A 214 -5.84 6.91 7.03
C GLN A 214 -5.28 7.55 8.30
N GLY A 215 -4.72 8.75 8.21
CA GLY A 215 -4.24 9.48 9.39
C GLY A 215 -5.32 10.28 10.12
N HIS A 216 -6.26 10.86 9.38
CA HIS A 216 -7.29 11.77 9.88
C HIS A 216 -8.50 11.02 10.49
N ASP A 217 -9.04 10.05 9.76
CA ASP A 217 -10.33 9.46 10.14
C ASP A 217 -10.30 8.63 11.44
N PRO A 218 -9.23 7.86 11.77
CA PRO A 218 -9.15 7.20 13.06
C PRO A 218 -9.28 8.17 14.23
N ALA A 219 -8.57 9.31 14.17
CA ALA A 219 -8.60 10.33 15.21
C ALA A 219 -9.99 10.93 15.38
N ILE A 220 -10.66 11.29 14.28
CA ILE A 220 -12.02 11.86 14.29
C ILE A 220 -13.03 10.82 14.78
N ARG A 221 -12.94 9.56 14.37
CA ARG A 221 -13.86 8.51 14.81
C ARG A 221 -13.70 8.19 16.30
N LEU A 222 -12.47 8.10 16.78
CA LEU A 222 -12.21 7.93 18.21
C LEU A 222 -12.72 9.12 19.03
N PHE A 223 -12.50 10.33 18.57
CA PHE A 223 -13.04 11.54 19.22
C PHE A 223 -14.58 11.52 19.31
N ASN A 224 -15.27 11.23 18.20
CA ASN A 224 -16.73 11.16 18.19
C ASN A 224 -17.26 10.05 19.09
N TYR A 225 -16.58 8.91 19.12
CA TYR A 225 -16.91 7.81 20.03
C TYR A 225 -16.81 8.24 21.50
N LEU A 226 -15.71 8.89 21.87
CA LEU A 226 -15.47 9.34 23.27
C LEU A 226 -16.43 10.45 23.71
N VAL A 227 -16.71 11.42 22.85
CA VAL A 227 -17.46 12.64 23.23
C VAL A 227 -18.95 12.49 23.03
N ALA A 228 -19.38 11.81 21.96
CA ALA A 228 -20.78 11.71 21.58
C ALA A 228 -21.33 10.26 21.69
N GLY A 229 -20.51 9.26 21.98
CA GLY A 229 -20.89 7.85 21.98
C GLY A 229 -21.21 7.33 20.58
N GLU A 230 -20.72 7.98 19.52
CA GLU A 230 -20.96 7.58 18.15
C GLU A 230 -20.14 6.31 17.82
N VAL A 231 -20.82 5.18 17.68
CA VAL A 231 -20.19 3.95 17.20
C VAL A 231 -20.01 4.04 15.69
N PRO A 232 -18.82 3.72 15.13
CA PRO A 232 -18.62 3.69 13.69
C PRO A 232 -19.64 2.81 12.99
N PRO A 233 -20.13 3.18 11.79
CA PRO A 233 -21.16 2.44 11.08
C PRO A 233 -20.70 1.05 10.59
N CYS A 234 -19.39 0.84 10.54
CA CYS A 234 -18.76 -0.44 10.17
C CYS A 234 -17.42 -0.58 10.86
N ALA A 235 -16.97 -1.82 11.02
CA ALA A 235 -15.67 -2.14 11.63
C ALA A 235 -14.46 -1.84 10.71
N ARG A 236 -14.70 -1.62 9.41
CA ARG A 236 -13.68 -1.28 8.41
C ARG A 236 -14.17 -0.11 7.55
N LEU A 237 -13.40 0.96 7.52
CA LEU A 237 -13.56 2.08 6.61
C LEU A 237 -12.49 1.95 5.52
N VAL A 238 -12.92 1.45 4.36
CA VAL A 238 -12.01 1.27 3.22
C VAL A 238 -11.78 2.63 2.56
N THR A 239 -10.50 3.00 2.44
CA THR A 239 -10.10 4.24 1.77
C THR A 239 -10.14 4.06 0.25
N GLU A 240 -10.38 5.14 -0.47
CA GLU A 240 -10.41 5.16 -1.92
C GLU A 240 -9.05 4.78 -2.51
N ALA A 241 -9.07 3.95 -3.55
CA ALA A 241 -7.92 3.58 -4.36
C ALA A 241 -7.94 4.41 -5.66
N ALA A 242 -7.42 5.62 -5.62
CA ALA A 242 -7.35 6.47 -6.81
C ALA A 242 -6.29 5.94 -7.80
N VAL A 243 -6.67 5.73 -9.05
CA VAL A 243 -5.74 5.39 -10.14
C VAL A 243 -5.29 6.69 -10.79
N VAL A 244 -3.99 6.97 -10.73
CA VAL A 244 -3.39 8.19 -11.27
C VAL A 244 -2.51 7.85 -12.46
N THR A 245 -2.80 8.52 -13.56
CA THR A 245 -2.07 8.44 -14.84
C THR A 245 -1.63 9.84 -15.27
N ALA A 246 -0.88 9.98 -16.34
CA ALA A 246 -0.50 11.28 -16.87
C ALA A 246 -1.70 12.19 -17.18
N ASP A 247 -2.88 11.63 -17.46
CA ASP A 247 -4.09 12.40 -17.84
C ASP A 247 -4.73 13.12 -16.64
N ASN A 248 -4.64 12.56 -15.43
CA ASN A 248 -5.29 13.10 -14.24
C ASN A 248 -4.31 13.49 -13.11
N ILE A 249 -3.01 13.38 -13.33
CA ILE A 249 -1.98 13.62 -12.29
C ILE A 249 -2.09 15.00 -11.64
N SER A 250 -2.50 16.02 -12.38
CA SER A 250 -2.62 17.39 -11.87
C SER A 250 -3.68 17.55 -10.77
N GLU A 251 -4.58 16.57 -10.61
CA GLU A 251 -5.58 16.56 -9.53
C GLU A 251 -4.97 16.04 -8.22
N TYR A 252 -3.87 15.30 -8.27
CA TYR A 252 -3.29 14.60 -7.13
C TYR A 252 -1.91 15.09 -6.73
N TRP A 253 -1.18 15.71 -7.66
CA TRP A 253 0.20 16.09 -7.43
C TRP A 253 0.60 17.36 -8.19
N THR A 254 1.43 18.16 -7.54
CA THR A 254 2.09 19.33 -8.14
C THR A 254 3.59 19.23 -7.85
N PRO A 255 4.45 19.31 -8.89
CA PRO A 255 5.90 19.27 -8.68
C PRO A 255 6.36 20.29 -7.66
N ALA A 256 7.30 19.90 -6.79
CA ALA A 256 7.98 20.85 -5.92
C ALA A 256 8.74 21.89 -6.77
N GLN A 257 8.63 23.17 -6.40
CA GLN A 257 9.32 24.28 -7.09
C GLN A 257 10.77 24.38 -6.68
#